data_e26a502d6918220d56bb281fd7a20e69
#
_entry.id   e26a502d6918220d56bb281fd7a20e69
#
_cell.length_a   1.000
_cell.length_b   1.000
_cell.length_c   1.000
_cell.angle_alpha   90.00
_cell.angle_beta   90.00
_cell.angle_gamma   90.00
#
_symmetry.space_group_name_H-M   'P 1'
#
loop_
_entity.id
_entity.type
_entity.pdbx_description
1 polymer ?
#
loop_
_entity_poly.entity_id
_entity_poly.type
_entity_poly.pdbx_seq_one_letter_code
_entity_poly.pdbx_strand_id
1 'polypeptide(L)'
;MRKLLTTFVCVWFTLAVWAGDGIYEKLQQIPQISEIQKLDVKPFQEYYQFWFEQPVDHSDPAKGTFRQRVLLGHKQSDAPVIVELEGYNIWSSEEGELANILKGNQLTIEHRFFDQSVPEGGIPWENLTIKQAADD
;
A
#
# COMPACT_ATOMS: atom_id res chain seq x y z
N MET A 1 -58.80 32.45 18.91
CA MET A 1 -57.31 32.47 18.78
C MET A 1 -56.86 31.05 18.47
N ARG A 2 -56.54 30.76 17.18
CA ARG A 2 -56.02 29.46 16.75
C ARG A 2 -54.48 29.48 16.78
N LYS A 3 -53.90 28.65 17.64
CA LYS A 3 -52.43 28.46 17.67
C LYS A 3 -52.05 27.53 16.53
N LEU A 4 -51.30 28.02 15.52
CA LEU A 4 -50.62 27.20 14.52
C LEU A 4 -49.40 26.55 15.19
N LEU A 5 -49.40 25.22 15.21
CA LEU A 5 -48.27 24.43 15.62
C LEU A 5 -47.43 24.16 14.35
N THR A 6 -46.28 24.79 14.22
CA THR A 6 -45.36 24.57 13.10
C THR A 6 -44.43 23.39 13.47
N THR A 7 -44.70 22.24 12.88
CA THR A 7 -43.84 21.06 13.06
C THR A 7 -42.62 21.17 12.16
N PHE A 8 -41.45 21.34 12.76
CA PHE A 8 -40.17 21.32 12.03
C PHE A 8 -39.77 19.85 11.80
N VAL A 9 -39.83 19.39 10.56
CA VAL A 9 -39.32 18.08 10.15
C VAL A 9 -37.84 18.21 9.81
N CYS A 10 -36.95 17.78 10.70
CA CYS A 10 -35.52 17.62 10.40
C CYS A 10 -35.32 16.41 9.54
N VAL A 11 -35.07 16.61 8.23
CA VAL A 11 -34.63 15.56 7.33
C VAL A 11 -33.13 15.38 7.51
N TRP A 12 -32.74 14.29 8.16
CA TRP A 12 -31.36 13.87 8.23
C TRP A 12 -30.97 13.20 6.91
N PHE A 13 -30.20 13.90 6.07
CA PHE A 13 -29.51 13.29 4.94
C PHE A 13 -28.32 12.49 5.46
N THR A 14 -28.46 11.19 5.58
CA THR A 14 -27.30 10.29 5.72
C THR A 14 -26.62 10.21 4.35
N LEU A 15 -25.50 10.92 4.18
CA LEU A 15 -24.59 10.67 3.08
C LEU A 15 -23.99 9.27 3.27
N ALA A 16 -24.54 8.27 2.57
CA ALA A 16 -23.88 7.01 2.41
C ALA A 16 -22.60 7.28 1.58
N VAL A 17 -21.46 7.38 2.24
CA VAL A 17 -20.17 7.32 1.57
C VAL A 17 -20.04 5.89 1.03
N TRP A 18 -20.26 5.72 -0.26
CA TRP A 18 -19.89 4.50 -0.94
C TRP A 18 -18.37 4.48 -0.95
N ALA A 19 -17.79 3.65 -0.07
CA ALA A 19 -16.39 3.25 -0.23
C ALA A 19 -16.32 2.53 -1.57
N GLY A 20 -15.56 3.06 -2.52
CA GLY A 20 -15.39 2.43 -3.82
C GLY A 20 -14.77 1.04 -3.63
N ASP A 21 -15.25 0.06 -4.40
CA ASP A 21 -14.74 -1.32 -4.36
C ASP A 21 -13.39 -1.47 -5.11
N GLY A 22 -12.83 -0.37 -5.61
CA GLY A 22 -11.59 -0.35 -6.36
C GLY A 22 -10.36 -0.64 -5.50
N ILE A 23 -9.28 -1.10 -6.15
CA ILE A 23 -8.01 -1.38 -5.44
C ILE A 23 -7.41 -0.11 -4.83
N TYR A 24 -7.57 1.03 -5.49
CA TYR A 24 -7.10 2.32 -4.98
C TYR A 24 -7.72 2.69 -3.63
N GLU A 25 -9.05 2.58 -3.54
CA GLU A 25 -9.80 2.88 -2.32
C GLU A 25 -9.43 1.92 -1.18
N LYS A 26 -9.14 0.66 -1.50
CA LYS A 26 -8.67 -0.32 -0.51
C LYS A 26 -7.29 0.03 0.01
N LEU A 27 -6.36 0.44 -0.87
CA LEU A 27 -5.04 0.89 -0.46
C LEU A 27 -5.11 2.12 0.46
N GLN A 28 -5.99 3.07 0.16
CA GLN A 28 -6.19 4.27 0.99
C GLN A 28 -6.71 3.98 2.40
N GLN A 29 -7.34 2.82 2.62
CA GLN A 29 -7.86 2.42 3.93
C GLN A 29 -6.79 1.78 4.83
N ILE A 30 -5.60 1.50 4.31
CA ILE A 30 -4.50 0.91 5.06
C ILE A 30 -3.67 2.06 5.68
N PRO A 31 -3.67 2.21 7.03
CA PRO A 31 -3.06 3.38 7.68
C PRO A 31 -1.55 3.53 7.40
N GLN A 32 -0.86 2.41 7.16
CA GLN A 32 0.58 2.38 6.89
C GLN A 32 0.93 2.81 5.47
N ILE A 33 -0.07 2.89 4.56
CA ILE A 33 0.16 3.28 3.16
C ILE A 33 0.06 4.79 3.00
N SER A 34 1.00 5.36 2.27
CA SER A 34 1.05 6.77 1.94
C SER A 34 1.50 7.01 0.49
N GLU A 35 1.23 8.20 -0.02
CA GLU A 35 1.73 8.68 -1.33
C GLU A 35 1.45 7.70 -2.48
N ILE A 36 0.20 7.22 -2.59
CA ILE A 36 -0.20 6.28 -3.65
C ILE A 36 -0.16 7.00 -5.01
N GLN A 37 0.68 6.53 -5.89
CA GLN A 37 0.83 7.03 -7.26
C GLN A 37 0.38 5.96 -8.26
N LYS A 38 -0.56 6.31 -9.13
CA LYS A 38 -0.96 5.44 -10.24
C LYS A 38 0.02 5.60 -11.40
N LEU A 39 0.51 4.47 -11.92
CA LEU A 39 1.41 4.38 -13.06
C LEU A 39 0.73 3.62 -14.21
N ASP A 40 1.17 3.84 -15.45
CA ASP A 40 0.70 3.06 -16.61
C ASP A 40 1.74 2.01 -16.97
N VAL A 41 1.54 0.80 -16.45
CA VAL A 41 2.43 -0.34 -16.67
C VAL A 41 1.64 -1.52 -17.23
N LYS A 42 1.97 -1.95 -18.42
CA LYS A 42 1.34 -3.11 -19.06
C LYS A 42 2.04 -4.41 -18.63
N PRO A 43 1.29 -5.53 -18.50
CA PRO A 43 -0.12 -5.72 -18.92
C PRO A 43 -1.16 -5.51 -17.80
N PHE A 44 -0.80 -4.88 -16.68
CA PHE A 44 -1.71 -4.67 -15.56
C PHE A 44 -2.86 -3.73 -15.94
N GLN A 45 -4.05 -3.95 -15.37
CA GLN A 45 -5.20 -3.05 -15.50
C GLN A 45 -4.96 -1.78 -14.70
N GLU A 46 -4.39 -1.94 -13.51
CA GLU A 46 -3.98 -0.85 -12.64
C GLU A 46 -2.61 -1.15 -12.07
N TYR A 47 -1.80 -0.12 -11.95
CA TYR A 47 -0.47 -0.23 -11.37
C TYR A 47 -0.22 0.93 -10.43
N TYR A 48 0.25 0.63 -9.21
CA TYR A 48 0.47 1.60 -8.16
C TYR A 48 1.86 1.48 -7.58
N GLN A 49 2.47 2.64 -7.31
CA GLN A 49 3.59 2.78 -6.41
C GLN A 49 3.07 3.44 -5.15
N PHE A 50 3.51 2.96 -3.98
CA PHE A 50 3.21 3.58 -2.71
C PHE A 50 4.30 3.31 -1.69
N TRP A 51 4.21 4.02 -0.57
CA TRP A 51 5.08 3.83 0.56
C TRP A 51 4.33 3.09 1.65
N PHE A 52 4.98 2.07 2.21
CA PHE A 52 4.47 1.34 3.36
C PHE A 52 5.37 1.63 4.57
N GLU A 53 4.77 2.07 5.69
CA GLU A 53 5.49 2.36 6.90
C GLU A 53 5.80 1.08 7.67
N GLN A 54 7.09 0.81 7.89
CA GLN A 54 7.61 -0.35 8.60
C GLN A 54 8.42 0.07 9.82
N PRO A 55 8.47 -0.73 10.91
CA PRO A 55 9.40 -0.50 12.00
C PRO A 55 10.86 -0.65 11.56
N VAL A 56 11.73 0.24 12.03
CA VAL A 56 13.18 0.06 11.86
C VAL A 56 13.62 -1.24 12.53
N ASP A 57 13.07 -1.54 13.71
CA ASP A 57 13.32 -2.78 14.44
C ASP A 57 11.99 -3.40 14.89
N HIS A 58 11.62 -4.55 14.31
CA HIS A 58 10.37 -5.25 14.65
C HIS A 58 10.32 -5.73 16.10
N SER A 59 11.50 -5.90 16.74
CA SER A 59 11.59 -6.28 18.17
C SER A 59 11.49 -5.08 19.12
N ASP A 60 11.73 -3.86 18.61
CA ASP A 60 11.65 -2.62 19.37
C ASP A 60 11.08 -1.48 18.50
N PRO A 61 9.77 -1.40 18.33
CA PRO A 61 9.13 -0.36 17.51
C PRO A 61 9.39 1.08 18.00
N ALA A 62 9.87 1.26 19.25
CA ALA A 62 10.24 2.57 19.77
C ALA A 62 11.46 3.19 19.07
N LYS A 63 12.23 2.40 18.32
CA LYS A 63 13.33 2.90 17.49
C LYS A 63 12.88 3.68 16.23
N GLY A 64 11.58 3.80 16.04
CA GLY A 64 11.00 4.54 14.93
C GLY A 64 10.67 3.68 13.72
N THR A 65 10.28 4.36 12.65
CA THR A 65 9.81 3.72 11.41
C THR A 65 10.63 4.21 10.20
N PHE A 66 10.55 3.48 9.11
CA PHE A 66 11.00 3.91 7.80
C PHE A 66 9.90 3.65 6.78
N ARG A 67 10.02 4.26 5.61
CA ARG A 67 9.09 4.05 4.51
C ARG A 67 9.69 3.07 3.51
N GLN A 68 9.02 1.98 3.26
CA GLN A 68 9.40 0.96 2.31
C GLN A 68 8.66 1.16 1.00
N ARG A 69 9.37 1.20 -0.12
CA ARG A 69 8.79 1.34 -1.45
C ARG A 69 8.16 0.02 -1.88
N VAL A 70 6.93 0.10 -2.36
CA VAL A 70 6.15 -1.06 -2.83
C VAL A 70 5.51 -0.74 -4.17
N LEU A 71 5.52 -1.70 -5.08
CA LEU A 71 4.80 -1.66 -6.34
C LEU A 71 3.70 -2.72 -6.34
N LEU A 72 2.51 -2.34 -6.81
CA LEU A 72 1.38 -3.25 -6.95
C LEU A 72 0.86 -3.23 -8.39
N GLY A 73 1.06 -4.32 -9.11
CA GLY A 73 0.42 -4.59 -10.39
C GLY A 73 -0.87 -5.38 -10.19
N HIS A 74 -2.01 -4.75 -10.45
CA HIS A 74 -3.33 -5.36 -10.29
C HIS A 74 -3.93 -5.74 -11.63
N LYS A 75 -4.35 -7.01 -11.78
CA LYS A 75 -5.08 -7.52 -12.95
C LYS A 75 -6.56 -7.74 -12.65
N GLN A 76 -6.85 -8.45 -11.56
CA GLN A 76 -8.24 -8.73 -11.14
C GLN A 76 -8.27 -9.16 -9.68
N SER A 77 -9.40 -8.91 -9.03
CA SER A 77 -9.52 -9.07 -7.57
C SER A 77 -9.49 -10.52 -7.07
N ASP A 78 -9.82 -11.50 -7.92
CA ASP A 78 -9.84 -12.93 -7.62
C ASP A 78 -8.57 -13.67 -8.12
N ALA A 79 -7.63 -12.95 -8.77
CA ALA A 79 -6.36 -13.54 -9.17
C ALA A 79 -5.42 -13.74 -7.96
N PRO A 80 -4.54 -14.75 -8.03
CA PRO A 80 -3.51 -14.93 -7.00
C PRO A 80 -2.61 -13.70 -6.93
N VAL A 81 -2.05 -13.45 -5.75
CA VAL A 81 -1.02 -12.42 -5.55
C VAL A 81 0.34 -13.09 -5.50
N ILE A 82 1.23 -12.68 -6.39
CA ILE A 82 2.63 -13.05 -6.40
C ILE A 82 3.39 -11.96 -5.66
N VAL A 83 4.07 -12.34 -4.58
CA VAL A 83 4.93 -11.42 -3.83
C VAL A 83 6.36 -11.62 -4.29
N GLU A 84 6.97 -10.56 -4.79
CA GLU A 84 8.36 -10.51 -5.19
C GLU A 84 9.13 -9.68 -4.16
N LEU A 85 10.03 -10.34 -3.43
CA LEU A 85 10.91 -9.69 -2.46
C LEU A 85 12.23 -9.39 -3.14
N GLU A 86 12.52 -8.11 -3.33
CA GLU A 86 13.81 -7.70 -3.88
C GLU A 86 14.93 -7.89 -2.84
N GLY A 87 16.08 -8.34 -3.31
CA GLY A 87 17.28 -8.43 -2.44
C GLY A 87 18.00 -7.08 -2.27
N TYR A 88 17.62 -6.10 -3.09
CA TYR A 88 18.17 -4.74 -3.14
C TYR A 88 17.04 -3.76 -3.49
N ASN A 89 17.30 -2.82 -4.40
CA ASN A 89 16.29 -1.91 -4.92
C ASN A 89 15.42 -2.54 -6.01
N ILE A 90 14.27 -1.95 -6.26
CA ILE A 90 13.40 -2.34 -7.38
C ILE A 90 13.99 -1.75 -8.67
N TRP A 91 14.46 -2.62 -9.55
CA TRP A 91 15.06 -2.24 -10.83
C TRP A 91 14.06 -2.07 -11.96
N SER A 92 12.97 -2.79 -11.91
CA SER A 92 11.97 -2.84 -12.98
C SER A 92 10.56 -2.83 -12.41
N SER A 93 9.63 -2.25 -13.18
CA SER A 93 8.18 -2.34 -12.95
C SER A 93 7.53 -3.37 -13.87
N GLU A 94 8.30 -4.17 -14.59
CA GLU A 94 7.78 -5.16 -15.53
C GLU A 94 7.09 -6.32 -14.81
N GLU A 95 6.23 -7.01 -15.54
CA GLU A 95 5.59 -8.22 -15.05
C GLU A 95 6.60 -9.36 -14.90
N GLY A 96 6.69 -9.91 -13.69
CA GLY A 96 7.53 -11.07 -13.40
C GLY A 96 7.02 -12.35 -14.08
N GLU A 97 7.92 -13.29 -14.30
CA GLU A 97 7.61 -14.54 -15.01
C GLU A 97 6.46 -15.32 -14.34
N LEU A 98 6.50 -15.43 -13.01
CA LEU A 98 5.48 -16.17 -12.25
C LEU A 98 4.11 -15.45 -12.31
N ALA A 99 4.08 -14.12 -12.21
CA ALA A 99 2.88 -13.33 -12.33
C ALA A 99 2.26 -13.48 -13.74
N ASN A 100 3.09 -13.54 -14.77
CA ASN A 100 2.64 -13.79 -16.14
C ASN A 100 2.08 -15.22 -16.32
N ILE A 101 2.77 -16.25 -15.83
CA ILE A 101 2.32 -17.65 -15.95
C ILE A 101 1.00 -17.87 -15.23
N LEU A 102 0.85 -17.37 -14.00
CA LEU A 102 -0.34 -17.53 -13.17
C LEU A 102 -1.43 -16.50 -13.48
N LYS A 103 -1.19 -15.55 -14.38
CA LYS A 103 -2.09 -14.41 -14.66
C LYS A 103 -2.47 -13.64 -13.39
N GLY A 104 -1.53 -13.61 -12.42
CA GLY A 104 -1.74 -13.07 -11.09
C GLY A 104 -1.50 -11.57 -10.98
N ASN A 105 -1.92 -11.02 -9.85
CA ASN A 105 -1.48 -9.72 -9.37
C ASN A 105 -0.03 -9.84 -8.89
N GLN A 106 0.74 -8.76 -8.91
CA GLN A 106 2.13 -8.74 -8.50
C GLN A 106 2.35 -7.67 -7.45
N LEU A 107 2.95 -8.04 -6.33
CA LEU A 107 3.39 -7.14 -5.28
C LEU A 107 4.92 -7.21 -5.20
N THR A 108 5.59 -6.13 -5.60
CA THR A 108 7.05 -6.06 -5.56
C THR A 108 7.47 -5.18 -4.41
N ILE A 109 8.29 -5.69 -3.50
CA ILE A 109 8.71 -5.01 -2.27
C ILE A 109 10.22 -4.75 -2.34
N GLU A 110 10.59 -3.47 -2.25
CA GLU A 110 12.00 -3.07 -2.15
C GLU A 110 12.60 -3.55 -0.83
N HIS A 111 13.84 -4.02 -0.87
CA HIS A 111 14.49 -4.45 0.37
C HIS A 111 14.64 -3.26 1.32
N ARG A 112 14.45 -3.51 2.63
CA ARG A 112 14.62 -2.50 3.66
C ARG A 112 15.96 -1.79 3.53
N PHE A 113 15.96 -0.47 3.63
CA PHE A 113 17.12 0.41 3.61
C PHE A 113 17.93 0.41 2.30
N PHE A 114 17.29 0.05 1.18
CA PHE A 114 17.87 0.22 -0.15
C PHE A 114 17.17 1.33 -0.93
N ASP A 115 17.91 1.98 -1.83
CA ASP A 115 17.50 3.05 -2.73
C ASP A 115 16.52 4.04 -2.07
N GLN A 116 15.25 4.03 -2.47
CA GLN A 116 14.24 4.94 -1.95
C GLN A 116 13.74 4.57 -0.56
N SER A 117 13.97 3.34 -0.12
CA SER A 117 13.60 2.85 1.21
C SER A 117 14.64 3.16 2.30
N VAL A 118 15.64 4.00 2.01
CA VAL A 118 16.61 4.45 3.00
C VAL A 118 15.98 5.54 3.89
N PRO A 119 16.02 5.41 5.23
CA PRO A 119 15.54 6.47 6.13
C PRO A 119 16.36 7.76 5.99
N GLU A 120 15.73 8.92 6.26
CA GLU A 120 16.40 10.23 6.21
C GLU A 120 17.67 10.30 7.08
N GLY A 121 17.72 9.57 8.19
CA GLY A 121 18.89 9.50 9.09
C GLY A 121 20.03 8.61 8.60
N GLY A 122 19.89 7.99 7.41
CA GLY A 122 20.81 6.99 6.89
C GLY A 122 20.45 5.56 7.29
N ILE A 123 21.28 4.60 6.88
CA ILE A 123 21.02 3.18 7.07
C ILE A 123 21.32 2.76 8.51
N PRO A 124 20.36 2.27 9.29
CA PRO A 124 20.58 1.64 10.59
C PRO A 124 21.14 0.22 10.39
N TRP A 125 22.43 0.11 10.19
CA TRP A 125 23.14 -1.12 9.77
C TRP A 125 22.89 -2.31 10.69
N GLU A 126 22.71 -2.08 11.99
CA GLU A 126 22.38 -3.12 12.97
C GLU A 126 21.01 -3.76 12.74
N ASN A 127 20.11 -3.08 12.06
CA ASN A 127 18.78 -3.55 11.71
C ASN A 127 18.67 -4.04 10.25
N LEU A 128 19.74 -3.95 9.46
CA LEU A 128 19.82 -4.53 8.13
C LEU A 128 20.17 -6.03 8.23
N THR A 129 19.21 -6.82 8.63
CA THR A 129 19.38 -8.28 8.83
C THR A 129 18.29 -9.05 8.10
N ILE A 130 18.61 -10.31 7.75
CA ILE A 130 17.64 -11.23 7.11
C ILE A 130 16.39 -11.39 7.99
N LYS A 131 16.57 -11.45 9.33
CA LYS A 131 15.42 -11.56 10.24
C LYS A 131 14.49 -10.37 10.12
N GLN A 132 15.01 -9.16 10.17
CA GLN A 132 14.21 -7.94 10.06
C GLN A 132 13.51 -7.83 8.69
N ALA A 133 14.22 -8.21 7.61
CA ALA A 133 13.63 -8.23 6.27
C ALA A 133 12.55 -9.31 6.08
N ALA A 134 12.62 -10.40 6.85
CA ALA A 134 11.57 -11.42 6.85
C ALA A 134 10.35 -11.04 7.69
N ASP A 135 10.54 -10.11 8.63
CA ASP A 135 9.47 -9.59 9.48
C ASP A 135 8.71 -8.40 8.80
N ASP A 136 9.32 -7.78 7.73
CA ASP A 136 8.67 -6.77 6.90
C ASP A 136 7.50 -7.38 6.09
#